data_75d7c82536a8a4a66f5a7c515a2ebfbc
#
_entry.id   75d7c82536a8a4a66f5a7c515a2ebfbc
#
_cell.length_a   1.000
_cell.length_b   1.000
_cell.length_c   1.000
_cell.angle_alpha   90.00
_cell.angle_beta   90.00
_cell.angle_gamma   90.00
#
_symmetry.space_group_name_H-M   'P 1'
#
loop_
_entity.id
_entity.type
_entity.pdbx_description
1 polymer ?
#
loop_
_entity_poly.entity_id
_entity_poly.type
_entity_poly.pdbx_seq_one_letter_code
_entity_poly.pdbx_strand_id
1 'polypeptide(L)'
;PLDKQFNITDDSRIRLAIPTIKKILDDGGSVVLMSHLGRPLKKLKEDGSIDVEKFTLKHTLSRISELLERAVQFTDNCIGEEAVKASSSLKPGNVLLLENLRFHKEEEKGDEGFAKALSAHGDYYVNDAFGTAHRAHASTAIIAIFFPGKKCMGLLMASELENADMVIHKAQKPFTAVMGGAKVSDKILIIENLLTRAENILIGGGMAYTFFKAQGGKIGNSLVEEDRLELALQLIDKAKKAGCNLILPIDSIIADKFDKDADTKVSDNMNIPDSWMGLDIGPTATKEFVSVIKNSKTILWNGPMGVFEMKKFETGTRTMAEAIATATGNGAYSLIGGGDSASAVAQFGYEDKVSYVSTGGGALLEYFEGKELPGVKALNE
;
A
#
# COMPACT_ATOMS: atom_id res chain seq x y z
N PRO A 1 -9.51 -9.60 1.32
CA PRO A 1 -9.44 -10.78 0.44
C PRO A 1 -10.34 -11.89 0.96
N LEU A 2 -10.81 -12.77 0.04
CA LEU A 2 -11.61 -13.95 0.35
C LEU A 2 -10.91 -15.19 -0.19
N ASP A 3 -11.05 -16.32 0.51
CA ASP A 3 -10.65 -17.63 0.02
C ASP A 3 -11.68 -18.22 -1.00
N LYS A 4 -11.46 -19.45 -1.45
CA LYS A 4 -12.36 -20.13 -2.41
C LYS A 4 -13.73 -20.46 -1.81
N GLN A 5 -13.87 -20.46 -0.51
CA GLN A 5 -15.10 -20.68 0.26
C GLN A 5 -15.73 -19.37 0.74
N PHE A 6 -15.25 -18.23 0.24
CA PHE A 6 -15.66 -16.87 0.59
C PHE A 6 -15.40 -16.47 2.06
N ASN A 7 -14.51 -17.16 2.76
CA ASN A 7 -14.07 -16.71 4.08
C ASN A 7 -13.09 -15.55 3.94
N ILE A 8 -13.16 -14.60 4.87
CA ILE A 8 -12.24 -13.47 4.92
C ILE A 8 -10.87 -13.99 5.37
N THR A 9 -9.85 -13.78 4.55
CA THR A 9 -8.45 -14.16 4.84
C THR A 9 -7.65 -13.03 5.51
N ASP A 10 -8.10 -11.80 5.33
CA ASP A 10 -7.52 -10.60 5.95
C ASP A 10 -8.64 -9.56 6.14
N ASP A 11 -8.91 -9.18 7.37
CA ASP A 11 -9.93 -8.20 7.76
C ASP A 11 -9.37 -6.82 8.14
N SER A 12 -8.08 -6.59 7.94
CA SER A 12 -7.36 -5.37 8.37
C SER A 12 -8.06 -4.10 7.88
N ARG A 13 -8.51 -4.06 6.63
CA ARG A 13 -9.23 -2.90 6.06
C ARG A 13 -10.56 -2.64 6.75
N ILE A 14 -11.26 -3.69 7.18
CA ILE A 14 -12.51 -3.54 7.93
C ILE A 14 -12.18 -3.00 9.32
N ARG A 15 -11.23 -3.60 10.03
CA ARG A 15 -10.82 -3.16 11.39
C ARG A 15 -10.43 -1.70 11.43
N LEU A 16 -9.67 -1.24 10.44
CA LEU A 16 -9.18 0.13 10.38
C LEU A 16 -10.27 1.17 10.08
N ALA A 17 -11.38 0.76 9.46
CA ALA A 17 -12.55 1.63 9.26
C ALA A 17 -13.46 1.70 10.51
N ILE A 18 -13.38 0.73 11.42
CA ILE A 18 -14.25 0.66 12.61
C ILE A 18 -14.21 1.92 13.49
N PRO A 19 -13.04 2.53 13.79
CA PRO A 19 -12.99 3.73 14.62
C PRO A 19 -13.84 4.88 14.07
N THR A 20 -13.79 5.14 12.77
CA THR A 20 -14.62 6.18 12.12
C THR A 20 -16.11 5.85 12.23
N ILE A 21 -16.47 4.59 11.96
CA ILE A 21 -17.86 4.15 12.04
C ILE A 21 -18.38 4.29 13.47
N LYS A 22 -17.63 3.79 14.48
CA LYS A 22 -18.01 3.89 15.89
C LYS A 22 -18.16 5.35 16.32
N LYS A 23 -17.24 6.23 15.93
CA LYS A 23 -17.33 7.67 16.25
C LYS A 23 -18.66 8.29 15.78
N ILE A 24 -19.09 8.01 14.55
CA ILE A 24 -20.36 8.52 14.02
C ILE A 24 -21.56 7.95 14.80
N LEU A 25 -21.51 6.66 15.13
CA LEU A 25 -22.58 6.00 15.87
C LEU A 25 -22.69 6.48 17.31
N ASP A 26 -21.55 6.71 17.97
CA ASP A 26 -21.46 7.19 19.35
C ASP A 26 -21.92 8.66 19.46
N ASP A 27 -21.76 9.45 18.40
CA ASP A 27 -22.30 10.80 18.29
C ASP A 27 -23.80 10.82 17.95
N GLY A 28 -24.47 9.66 17.89
CA GLY A 28 -25.91 9.53 17.64
C GLY A 28 -26.30 9.51 16.17
N GLY A 29 -25.35 9.31 15.26
CA GLY A 29 -25.60 9.17 13.83
C GLY A 29 -26.06 7.76 13.43
N SER A 30 -26.40 7.62 12.15
CA SER A 30 -26.50 6.34 11.42
C SER A 30 -25.47 6.33 10.30
N VAL A 31 -25.07 5.14 9.83
CA VAL A 31 -23.98 5.02 8.85
C VAL A 31 -24.43 4.20 7.66
N VAL A 32 -24.18 4.72 6.46
CA VAL A 32 -24.27 3.97 5.20
C VAL A 32 -22.86 3.70 4.70
N LEU A 33 -22.50 2.42 4.62
CA LEU A 33 -21.19 1.97 4.17
C LEU A 33 -21.22 1.72 2.67
N MET A 34 -20.29 2.36 1.95
CA MET A 34 -20.02 2.16 0.53
C MET A 34 -18.62 1.57 0.37
N SER A 35 -18.48 0.49 -0.37
CA SER A 35 -17.19 -0.16 -0.60
C SER A 35 -17.17 -0.96 -1.89
N HIS A 36 -16.03 -1.61 -2.15
CA HIS A 36 -15.86 -2.52 -3.27
C HIS A 36 -15.10 -3.78 -2.88
N LEU A 37 -15.32 -4.84 -3.63
CA LEU A 37 -14.60 -6.10 -3.54
C LEU A 37 -14.12 -6.52 -4.94
N GLY A 38 -12.80 -6.62 -5.11
CA GLY A 38 -12.18 -7.07 -6.35
C GLY A 38 -12.42 -6.16 -7.56
N ARG A 39 -12.41 -6.77 -8.74
CA ARG A 39 -12.66 -6.12 -10.03
C ARG A 39 -13.63 -6.96 -10.85
N PRO A 40 -14.93 -6.96 -10.52
CA PRO A 40 -15.94 -7.84 -11.13
C PRO A 40 -16.04 -7.68 -12.64
N LEU A 41 -15.98 -6.45 -13.16
CA LEU A 41 -16.08 -6.17 -14.60
C LEU A 41 -14.86 -6.63 -15.43
N LYS A 42 -13.74 -6.94 -14.77
CA LYS A 42 -12.55 -7.54 -15.42
C LYS A 42 -12.51 -9.08 -15.33
N LYS A 43 -13.46 -9.68 -14.64
CA LYS A 43 -13.53 -11.13 -14.38
C LYS A 43 -14.97 -11.60 -14.54
N LEU A 44 -15.55 -11.36 -15.71
CA LEU A 44 -16.89 -11.77 -16.06
C LEU A 44 -16.96 -13.31 -16.17
N LYS A 45 -18.17 -13.86 -16.01
CA LYS A 45 -18.48 -15.26 -16.31
C LYS A 45 -18.37 -15.54 -17.82
N GLU A 46 -18.41 -16.80 -18.20
CA GLU A 46 -18.34 -17.23 -19.62
C GLU A 46 -19.48 -16.64 -20.48
N ASP A 47 -20.64 -16.40 -19.86
CA ASP A 47 -21.81 -15.77 -20.50
C ASP A 47 -21.75 -14.23 -20.56
N GLY A 48 -20.65 -13.64 -20.10
CA GLY A 48 -20.44 -12.19 -20.04
C GLY A 48 -21.13 -11.50 -18.86
N SER A 49 -21.81 -12.21 -17.99
CA SER A 49 -22.42 -11.65 -16.78
C SER A 49 -21.41 -11.43 -15.64
N ILE A 50 -21.77 -10.54 -14.70
CA ILE A 50 -21.00 -10.35 -13.48
C ILE A 50 -21.17 -11.57 -12.57
N ASP A 51 -20.07 -12.05 -12.00
CA ASP A 51 -20.10 -13.07 -10.95
C ASP A 51 -20.46 -12.42 -9.60
N VAL A 52 -21.76 -12.17 -9.40
CA VAL A 52 -22.27 -11.52 -8.19
C VAL A 52 -21.94 -12.34 -6.95
N GLU A 53 -22.08 -13.66 -6.99
CA GLU A 53 -21.79 -14.54 -5.85
C GLU A 53 -20.36 -14.36 -5.35
N LYS A 54 -19.41 -14.27 -6.27
CA LYS A 54 -17.98 -14.11 -5.96
C LYS A 54 -17.62 -12.73 -5.42
N PHE A 55 -18.31 -11.70 -5.88
CA PHE A 55 -17.91 -10.31 -5.62
C PHE A 55 -18.88 -9.51 -4.75
N THR A 56 -19.96 -10.13 -4.25
CA THR A 56 -20.88 -9.46 -3.32
C THR A 56 -20.19 -9.08 -2.01
N LEU A 57 -20.49 -7.91 -1.48
CA LEU A 57 -20.04 -7.48 -0.16
C LEU A 57 -20.77 -8.21 0.98
N LYS A 58 -21.83 -8.96 0.68
CA LYS A 58 -22.59 -9.75 1.66
C LYS A 58 -21.70 -10.70 2.48
N HIS A 59 -20.61 -11.20 1.88
CA HIS A 59 -19.62 -12.05 2.57
C HIS A 59 -18.94 -11.35 3.75
N THR A 60 -18.91 -10.01 3.76
CA THR A 60 -18.24 -9.23 4.81
C THR A 60 -19.19 -8.85 5.96
N LEU A 61 -20.50 -9.03 5.77
CA LEU A 61 -21.56 -8.55 6.66
C LEU A 61 -21.43 -9.07 8.10
N SER A 62 -21.22 -10.37 8.24
CA SER A 62 -21.08 -11.00 9.56
C SER A 62 -19.86 -10.44 10.31
N ARG A 63 -18.73 -10.26 9.61
CA ARG A 63 -17.50 -9.75 10.22
C ARG A 63 -17.64 -8.27 10.63
N ILE A 64 -18.28 -7.45 9.80
CA ILE A 64 -18.54 -6.05 10.15
C ILE A 64 -19.48 -5.98 11.37
N SER A 65 -20.53 -6.80 11.39
CA SER A 65 -21.47 -6.86 12.51
C SER A 65 -20.80 -7.27 13.82
N GLU A 66 -19.90 -8.26 13.76
CA GLU A 66 -19.11 -8.72 14.91
C GLU A 66 -18.21 -7.58 15.46
N LEU A 67 -17.45 -6.91 14.59
CA LEU A 67 -16.53 -5.85 15.01
C LEU A 67 -17.24 -4.59 15.54
N LEU A 68 -18.44 -4.31 15.04
CA LEU A 68 -19.28 -3.21 15.51
C LEU A 68 -20.13 -3.60 16.73
N GLU A 69 -20.20 -4.90 17.08
CA GLU A 69 -21.06 -5.44 18.14
C GLU A 69 -22.54 -5.07 17.94
N ARG A 70 -22.98 -4.99 16.67
CA ARG A 70 -24.36 -4.66 16.28
C ARG A 70 -24.72 -5.20 14.91
N ALA A 71 -26.00 -5.39 14.68
CA ALA A 71 -26.51 -5.83 13.39
C ALA A 71 -26.24 -4.78 12.31
N VAL A 72 -25.69 -5.20 11.17
CA VAL A 72 -25.53 -4.39 9.97
C VAL A 72 -26.55 -4.85 8.94
N GLN A 73 -27.36 -3.92 8.43
CA GLN A 73 -28.30 -4.16 7.35
C GLN A 73 -27.54 -4.25 6.01
N PHE A 74 -28.14 -4.88 5.01
CA PHE A 74 -27.59 -5.01 3.68
C PHE A 74 -28.65 -4.74 2.62
N THR A 75 -28.24 -4.14 1.49
CA THR A 75 -29.07 -4.01 0.29
C THR A 75 -28.36 -4.60 -0.91
N ASP A 76 -29.08 -5.30 -1.77
CA ASP A 76 -28.55 -6.00 -2.96
C ASP A 76 -28.21 -5.03 -4.11
N ASN A 77 -28.30 -3.72 -3.90
CA ASN A 77 -27.86 -2.69 -4.83
C ASN A 77 -27.28 -1.49 -4.07
N CYS A 78 -26.47 -0.68 -4.73
CA CYS A 78 -25.90 0.55 -4.15
C CYS A 78 -26.59 1.84 -4.63
N ILE A 79 -27.54 1.75 -5.57
CA ILE A 79 -28.36 2.86 -6.08
C ILE A 79 -29.79 2.40 -6.31
N GLY A 80 -30.68 3.32 -6.63
CA GLY A 80 -32.09 3.03 -6.92
C GLY A 80 -33.02 3.16 -5.72
N GLU A 81 -34.31 3.09 -5.98
CA GLU A 81 -35.36 3.39 -5.00
C GLU A 81 -35.30 2.51 -3.74
N GLU A 82 -35.03 1.21 -3.89
CA GLU A 82 -34.95 0.27 -2.76
C GLU A 82 -33.76 0.59 -1.85
N ALA A 83 -32.59 0.88 -2.43
CA ALA A 83 -31.40 1.24 -1.67
C ALA A 83 -31.59 2.58 -0.94
N VAL A 84 -32.18 3.58 -1.60
CA VAL A 84 -32.50 4.89 -0.98
C VAL A 84 -33.54 4.73 0.12
N LYS A 85 -34.57 3.90 -0.08
CA LYS A 85 -35.57 3.62 0.95
C LYS A 85 -34.94 2.95 2.17
N ALA A 86 -34.03 2.00 1.97
CA ALA A 86 -33.30 1.34 3.06
C ALA A 86 -32.46 2.35 3.86
N SER A 87 -31.69 3.21 3.19
CA SER A 87 -30.88 4.23 3.86
C SER A 87 -31.73 5.30 4.58
N SER A 88 -32.83 5.75 3.96
CA SER A 88 -33.73 6.76 4.54
C SER A 88 -34.53 6.24 5.76
N SER A 89 -34.63 4.93 5.92
CA SER A 89 -35.31 4.31 7.06
C SER A 89 -34.41 4.06 8.28
N LEU A 90 -33.11 4.35 8.17
CA LEU A 90 -32.15 4.17 9.26
C LEU A 90 -32.48 5.08 10.45
N LYS A 91 -32.37 4.51 11.64
CA LYS A 91 -32.44 5.25 12.90
C LYS A 91 -31.04 5.47 13.47
N PRO A 92 -30.86 6.45 14.36
CA PRO A 92 -29.60 6.60 15.09
C PRO A 92 -29.08 5.26 15.62
N GLY A 93 -27.80 5.01 15.42
CA GLY A 93 -27.15 3.74 15.78
C GLY A 93 -27.27 2.61 14.76
N ASN A 94 -28.04 2.78 13.68
CA ASN A 94 -28.12 1.78 12.62
C ASN A 94 -26.97 1.89 11.61
N VAL A 95 -26.60 0.74 11.02
CA VAL A 95 -25.61 0.64 9.96
C VAL A 95 -26.20 -0.12 8.78
N LEU A 96 -26.01 0.40 7.58
CA LEU A 96 -26.37 -0.21 6.30
C LEU A 96 -25.13 -0.37 5.43
N LEU A 97 -24.89 -1.57 4.93
CA LEU A 97 -23.89 -1.85 3.89
C LEU A 97 -24.58 -1.92 2.54
N LEU A 98 -24.14 -1.09 1.59
CA LEU A 98 -24.57 -1.17 0.19
C LEU A 98 -23.81 -2.28 -0.53
N GLU A 99 -24.38 -2.77 -1.63
CA GLU A 99 -23.70 -3.74 -2.51
C GLU A 99 -22.49 -3.10 -3.21
N ASN A 100 -21.62 -3.96 -3.73
CA ASN A 100 -20.35 -3.64 -4.37
C ASN A 100 -20.48 -2.56 -5.45
N LEU A 101 -19.92 -1.39 -5.19
CA LEU A 101 -19.96 -0.25 -6.11
C LEU A 101 -19.41 -0.59 -7.50
N ARG A 102 -18.45 -1.51 -7.58
CA ARG A 102 -17.80 -1.93 -8.84
C ARG A 102 -18.62 -2.90 -9.67
N PHE A 103 -19.83 -3.20 -9.28
CA PHE A 103 -20.81 -3.79 -10.21
C PHE A 103 -21.26 -2.78 -11.26
N HIS A 104 -21.04 -1.50 -10.99
CA HIS A 104 -21.33 -0.39 -11.90
C HIS A 104 -20.02 0.14 -12.51
N LYS A 105 -19.93 0.15 -13.85
CA LYS A 105 -18.76 0.69 -14.58
C LYS A 105 -18.54 2.18 -14.34
N GLU A 106 -19.60 2.87 -13.96
CA GLU A 106 -19.67 4.29 -13.64
C GLU A 106 -18.81 4.65 -12.44
N GLU A 107 -18.63 3.72 -11.48
CA GLU A 107 -17.77 3.93 -10.30
C GLU A 107 -16.33 4.24 -10.67
N GLU A 108 -15.67 3.34 -11.40
CA GLU A 108 -14.25 3.54 -11.77
C GLU A 108 -14.05 4.64 -12.81
N LYS A 109 -15.12 5.09 -13.51
CA LYS A 109 -15.08 6.20 -14.46
C LYS A 109 -15.25 7.57 -13.83
N GLY A 110 -15.61 7.64 -12.56
CA GLY A 110 -15.93 8.90 -11.91
C GLY A 110 -17.18 9.56 -12.47
N ASP A 111 -18.21 8.78 -12.80
CA ASP A 111 -19.45 9.28 -13.38
C ASP A 111 -20.22 10.15 -12.39
N GLU A 112 -20.57 11.36 -12.78
CA GLU A 112 -21.26 12.34 -11.93
C GLU A 112 -22.71 11.91 -11.62
N GLY A 113 -23.40 11.30 -12.59
CA GLY A 113 -24.76 10.80 -12.39
C GLY A 113 -24.82 9.68 -11.35
N PHE A 114 -23.84 8.76 -11.40
CA PHE A 114 -23.70 7.72 -10.41
C PHE A 114 -23.32 8.28 -9.04
N ALA A 115 -22.39 9.22 -8.98
CA ALA A 115 -22.00 9.90 -7.73
C ALA A 115 -23.20 10.64 -7.10
N LYS A 116 -24.03 11.30 -7.93
CA LYS A 116 -25.27 11.93 -7.47
C LYS A 116 -26.26 10.90 -6.92
N ALA A 117 -26.41 9.74 -7.56
CA ALA A 117 -27.29 8.69 -7.06
C ALA A 117 -26.79 8.15 -5.69
N LEU A 118 -25.46 7.99 -5.53
CA LEU A 118 -24.87 7.60 -4.25
C LEU A 118 -25.06 8.68 -3.16
N SER A 119 -25.01 9.95 -3.52
CA SER A 119 -25.17 11.05 -2.56
C SER A 119 -26.56 11.12 -1.91
N ALA A 120 -27.56 10.44 -2.47
CA ALA A 120 -28.91 10.36 -1.91
C ALA A 120 -29.00 9.52 -0.61
N HIS A 121 -27.93 8.83 -0.23
CA HIS A 121 -27.92 7.94 0.94
C HIS A 121 -27.64 8.64 2.27
N GLY A 122 -27.19 9.90 2.30
CA GLY A 122 -26.81 10.53 3.54
C GLY A 122 -26.78 12.06 3.49
N ASP A 123 -26.70 12.67 4.67
CA ASP A 123 -26.63 14.12 4.86
C ASP A 123 -25.18 14.64 4.88
N TYR A 124 -24.24 13.77 5.19
CA TYR A 124 -22.80 14.04 5.29
C TYR A 124 -22.01 12.96 4.56
N TYR A 125 -20.90 13.35 3.97
CA TYR A 125 -19.97 12.45 3.31
C TYR A 125 -18.67 12.34 4.10
N VAL A 126 -18.27 11.09 4.41
CA VAL A 126 -16.99 10.80 5.06
C VAL A 126 -16.17 9.90 4.13
N ASN A 127 -15.01 10.36 3.71
CA ASN A 127 -14.05 9.54 2.97
C ASN A 127 -13.01 8.95 3.92
N ASP A 128 -13.04 7.64 4.07
CA ASP A 128 -12.07 6.90 4.89
C ASP A 128 -11.32 5.84 4.07
N ALA A 129 -11.34 5.96 2.75
CA ALA A 129 -10.78 5.02 1.81
C ALA A 129 -9.44 5.52 1.23
N PHE A 130 -8.41 5.68 2.08
CA PHE A 130 -7.10 6.20 1.67
C PHE A 130 -6.49 5.38 0.53
N GLY A 131 -6.59 4.04 0.56
CA GLY A 131 -6.05 3.18 -0.49
C GLY A 131 -6.59 3.44 -1.90
N THR A 132 -7.72 4.14 -2.05
CA THR A 132 -8.30 4.57 -3.33
C THR A 132 -8.24 6.07 -3.55
N ALA A 133 -7.69 6.85 -2.64
CA ALA A 133 -7.67 8.32 -2.69
C ALA A 133 -6.91 8.89 -3.90
N HIS A 134 -6.00 8.10 -4.50
CA HIS A 134 -5.26 8.45 -5.72
C HIS A 134 -6.09 8.35 -7.00
N ARG A 135 -7.38 7.96 -6.92
CA ARG A 135 -8.27 7.76 -8.06
C ARG A 135 -9.48 8.68 -7.96
N ALA A 136 -9.83 9.32 -9.07
CA ALA A 136 -11.03 10.14 -9.18
C ALA A 136 -12.29 9.28 -9.45
N HIS A 137 -12.54 8.28 -8.59
CA HIS A 137 -13.74 7.44 -8.69
C HIS A 137 -14.98 8.20 -8.22
N ALA A 138 -16.17 7.74 -8.64
CA ALA A 138 -17.42 8.38 -8.30
C ALA A 138 -17.61 8.48 -6.77
N SER A 139 -17.38 7.39 -6.03
CA SER A 139 -17.57 7.32 -4.59
C SER A 139 -16.47 7.95 -3.75
N THR A 140 -15.28 8.21 -4.31
CA THR A 140 -14.11 8.69 -3.54
C THR A 140 -13.73 10.14 -3.82
N ALA A 141 -14.11 10.69 -4.98
CA ALA A 141 -13.79 12.06 -5.35
C ALA A 141 -15.03 12.82 -5.82
N ILE A 142 -15.73 12.29 -6.84
CA ILE A 142 -16.81 13.05 -7.49
C ILE A 142 -18.00 13.28 -6.55
N ILE A 143 -18.34 12.32 -5.71
CA ILE A 143 -19.45 12.43 -4.74
C ILE A 143 -19.33 13.65 -3.82
N ALA A 144 -18.10 14.08 -3.51
CA ALA A 144 -17.85 15.20 -2.61
C ALA A 144 -18.45 16.53 -3.07
N ILE A 145 -18.69 16.70 -4.38
CA ILE A 145 -19.33 17.92 -4.94
C ILE A 145 -20.79 18.08 -4.49
N PHE A 146 -21.45 16.97 -4.15
CA PHE A 146 -22.84 16.96 -3.68
C PHE A 146 -22.98 17.24 -2.17
N PHE A 147 -21.86 17.42 -1.46
CA PHE A 147 -21.84 17.67 0.00
C PHE A 147 -21.08 18.98 0.35
N PRO A 148 -21.49 20.14 -0.19
CA PRO A 148 -20.83 21.42 0.11
C PRO A 148 -20.91 21.72 1.61
N GLY A 149 -19.74 21.84 2.28
CA GLY A 149 -19.67 22.08 3.72
C GLY A 149 -20.11 20.91 4.63
N LYS A 150 -20.41 19.75 4.03
CA LYS A 150 -20.89 18.55 4.75
C LYS A 150 -20.05 17.31 4.39
N LYS A 151 -18.76 17.49 4.24
CA LYS A 151 -17.80 16.43 3.90
C LYS A 151 -16.55 16.53 4.76
N CYS A 152 -15.97 15.38 5.09
CA CYS A 152 -14.73 15.31 5.84
C CYS A 152 -13.97 14.01 5.53
N MET A 153 -12.73 13.93 5.97
CA MET A 153 -12.00 12.65 6.02
C MET A 153 -12.36 11.89 7.28
N GLY A 154 -12.33 10.56 7.20
CA GLY A 154 -12.42 9.69 8.35
C GLY A 154 -11.09 9.56 9.09
N LEU A 155 -11.11 8.88 10.23
CA LEU A 155 -9.95 8.75 11.12
C LEU A 155 -8.80 7.97 10.47
N LEU A 156 -9.10 6.95 9.66
CA LEU A 156 -8.08 6.19 8.93
C LEU A 156 -7.37 7.08 7.91
N MET A 157 -8.13 7.79 7.08
CA MET A 157 -7.54 8.69 6.07
C MET A 157 -6.71 9.80 6.73
N ALA A 158 -7.19 10.38 7.83
CA ALA A 158 -6.46 11.39 8.59
C ALA A 158 -5.13 10.81 9.13
N SER A 159 -5.18 9.62 9.72
CA SER A 159 -3.98 8.93 10.23
C SER A 159 -2.97 8.61 9.13
N GLU A 160 -3.43 8.12 7.98
CA GLU A 160 -2.54 7.83 6.84
C GLU A 160 -1.82 9.08 6.34
N LEU A 161 -2.54 10.20 6.20
CA LEU A 161 -1.95 11.48 5.78
C LEU A 161 -1.00 12.05 6.82
N GLU A 162 -1.37 12.00 8.10
CA GLU A 162 -0.52 12.48 9.20
C GLU A 162 0.79 11.69 9.26
N ASN A 163 0.72 10.36 9.17
CA ASN A 163 1.91 9.50 9.19
C ASN A 163 2.77 9.68 7.93
N ALA A 164 2.16 9.88 6.75
CA ALA A 164 2.90 10.22 5.54
C ALA A 164 3.61 11.58 5.66
N ASP A 165 2.96 12.57 6.28
CA ASP A 165 3.49 13.91 6.53
C ASP A 165 4.71 13.89 7.47
N MET A 166 4.72 12.98 8.46
CA MET A 166 5.88 12.77 9.35
C MET A 166 7.16 12.41 8.58
N VAL A 167 7.02 11.75 7.42
CA VAL A 167 8.16 11.35 6.58
C VAL A 167 8.49 12.41 5.53
N ILE A 168 7.47 13.04 4.92
CA ILE A 168 7.68 13.97 3.80
C ILE A 168 8.08 15.38 4.29
N HIS A 169 7.42 15.90 5.32
CA HIS A 169 7.56 17.29 5.76
C HIS A 169 8.18 17.45 7.14
N LYS A 170 8.09 16.42 7.99
CA LYS A 170 8.54 16.48 9.38
C LYS A 170 9.67 15.50 9.71
N ALA A 171 10.33 14.95 8.68
CA ALA A 171 11.40 13.98 8.86
C ALA A 171 12.54 14.54 9.72
N GLN A 172 12.88 13.81 10.78
CA GLN A 172 14.08 14.06 11.57
C GLN A 172 15.27 13.36 10.92
N LYS A 173 16.42 14.05 10.90
CA LYS A 173 17.66 13.56 10.29
C LYS A 173 18.49 12.73 11.28
N PRO A 174 19.20 11.70 10.85
CA PRO A 174 19.25 11.18 9.46
C PRO A 174 17.95 10.52 9.04
N PHE A 175 17.48 10.85 7.81
CA PHE A 175 16.36 10.17 7.18
C PHE A 175 16.89 9.11 6.19
N THR A 176 16.45 7.87 6.34
CA THR A 176 16.80 6.75 5.47
C THR A 176 15.55 6.17 4.81
N ALA A 177 15.57 6.07 3.48
CA ALA A 177 14.56 5.35 2.71
C ALA A 177 15.10 3.96 2.31
N VAL A 178 14.37 2.91 2.62
CA VAL A 178 14.68 1.53 2.23
C VAL A 178 13.75 1.16 1.09
N MET A 179 14.29 1.00 -0.10
CA MET A 179 13.56 0.81 -1.35
C MET A 179 13.91 -0.54 -1.94
N GLY A 180 12.93 -1.42 -2.03
CA GLY A 180 13.09 -2.76 -2.60
C GLY A 180 12.00 -3.10 -3.61
N GLY A 181 11.92 -4.41 -3.93
CA GLY A 181 10.96 -4.92 -4.90
C GLY A 181 11.60 -5.28 -6.24
N ALA A 182 10.77 -5.64 -7.22
CA ALA A 182 11.22 -6.24 -8.46
C ALA A 182 11.75 -5.22 -9.48
N LYS A 183 11.12 -4.04 -9.60
CA LYS A 183 11.33 -3.12 -10.72
C LYS A 183 11.70 -1.72 -10.27
N VAL A 184 12.71 -1.13 -10.90
CA VAL A 184 13.09 0.27 -10.68
C VAL A 184 12.04 1.22 -11.27
N SER A 185 11.40 0.85 -12.39
CA SER A 185 10.37 1.65 -13.07
C SER A 185 9.19 1.99 -12.14
N ASP A 186 8.86 1.12 -11.20
CA ASP A 186 7.77 1.32 -10.25
C ASP A 186 8.14 2.31 -9.12
N LYS A 187 9.42 2.68 -9.00
CA LYS A 187 9.95 3.46 -7.87
C LYS A 187 10.65 4.76 -8.28
N ILE A 188 10.79 5.05 -9.56
CA ILE A 188 11.59 6.17 -10.06
C ILE A 188 11.17 7.49 -9.42
N LEU A 189 9.88 7.84 -9.51
CA LEU A 189 9.38 9.12 -9.04
C LEU A 189 9.51 9.27 -7.52
N ILE A 190 9.33 8.17 -6.78
CA ILE A 190 9.55 8.17 -5.33
C ILE A 190 11.02 8.38 -5.02
N ILE A 191 11.92 7.64 -5.67
CA ILE A 191 13.37 7.79 -5.47
C ILE A 191 13.78 9.22 -5.77
N GLU A 192 13.38 9.78 -6.91
CA GLU A 192 13.70 11.16 -7.30
C GLU A 192 13.23 12.18 -6.27
N ASN A 193 12.00 12.04 -5.75
CA ASN A 193 11.47 12.95 -4.73
C ASN A 193 12.22 12.80 -3.40
N LEU A 194 12.67 11.60 -3.06
CA LEU A 194 13.40 11.33 -1.82
C LEU A 194 14.88 11.78 -1.88
N LEU A 195 15.50 11.87 -3.07
CA LEU A 195 16.89 12.30 -3.21
C LEU A 195 17.19 13.66 -2.58
N THR A 196 16.20 14.56 -2.53
CA THR A 196 16.34 15.89 -1.95
C THR A 196 15.96 15.98 -0.47
N ARG A 197 15.50 14.87 0.11
CA ARG A 197 14.93 14.80 1.46
C ARG A 197 15.69 13.85 2.38
N ALA A 198 16.06 12.68 1.85
CA ALA A 198 16.74 11.63 2.59
C ALA A 198 18.26 11.77 2.52
N GLU A 199 18.94 11.50 3.62
CA GLU A 199 20.38 11.37 3.65
C GLU A 199 20.85 10.05 3.03
N ASN A 200 20.03 8.98 3.17
CA ASN A 200 20.38 7.66 2.64
C ASN A 200 19.17 7.05 1.92
N ILE A 201 19.43 6.41 0.79
CA ILE A 201 18.49 5.54 0.09
C ILE A 201 19.15 4.19 -0.08
N LEU A 202 18.63 3.16 0.60
CA LEU A 202 19.07 1.79 0.49
C LEU A 202 18.26 1.10 -0.61
N ILE A 203 18.93 0.59 -1.63
CA ILE A 203 18.30 -0.12 -2.74
C ILE A 203 18.47 -1.63 -2.55
N GLY A 204 17.39 -2.40 -2.62
CA GLY A 204 17.41 -3.86 -2.53
C GLY A 204 16.41 -4.50 -3.48
N GLY A 205 16.24 -5.82 -3.34
CA GLY A 205 15.35 -6.59 -4.21
C GLY A 205 15.84 -6.69 -5.65
N GLY A 206 14.98 -7.19 -6.53
CA GLY A 206 15.30 -7.40 -7.96
C GLY A 206 15.69 -6.13 -8.70
N MET A 207 15.17 -4.98 -8.29
CA MET A 207 15.49 -3.69 -8.90
C MET A 207 16.98 -3.32 -8.79
N ALA A 208 17.70 -3.82 -7.80
CA ALA A 208 19.13 -3.54 -7.63
C ALA A 208 19.97 -4.03 -8.82
N TYR A 209 19.57 -5.11 -9.47
CA TYR A 209 20.33 -5.68 -10.59
C TYR A 209 20.29 -4.81 -11.86
N THR A 210 19.24 -4.00 -12.02
CA THR A 210 19.20 -2.98 -13.07
C THR A 210 20.32 -1.94 -12.87
N PHE A 211 20.58 -1.52 -11.63
CA PHE A 211 21.68 -0.61 -11.30
C PHE A 211 23.05 -1.26 -11.54
N PHE A 212 23.24 -2.53 -11.16
CA PHE A 212 24.51 -3.23 -11.40
C PHE A 212 24.78 -3.42 -12.89
N LYS A 213 23.76 -3.85 -13.65
CA LYS A 213 23.89 -3.98 -15.11
C LYS A 213 24.22 -2.65 -15.78
N ALA A 214 23.57 -1.57 -15.35
CA ALA A 214 23.84 -0.21 -15.84
C ALA A 214 25.31 0.23 -15.60
N GLN A 215 25.93 -0.22 -14.51
CA GLN A 215 27.32 0.04 -14.19
C GLN A 215 28.31 -0.94 -14.87
N GLY A 216 27.84 -1.81 -15.76
CA GLY A 216 28.66 -2.78 -16.49
C GLY A 216 28.89 -4.11 -15.76
N GLY A 217 28.15 -4.37 -14.67
CA GLY A 217 28.23 -5.63 -13.93
C GLY A 217 27.65 -6.82 -14.71
N LYS A 218 28.14 -8.00 -14.38
CA LYS A 218 27.58 -9.28 -14.81
C LYS A 218 26.58 -9.76 -13.76
N ILE A 219 25.31 -9.81 -14.13
CA ILE A 219 24.21 -10.09 -13.21
C ILE A 219 23.59 -11.49 -13.39
N GLY A 220 24.19 -12.35 -14.25
CA GLY A 220 23.67 -13.68 -14.58
C GLY A 220 22.22 -13.60 -15.11
N ASN A 221 21.38 -14.47 -14.59
CA ASN A 221 19.94 -14.53 -14.91
C ASN A 221 19.08 -13.68 -13.95
N SER A 222 19.68 -12.75 -13.21
CA SER A 222 18.95 -11.87 -12.30
C SER A 222 17.95 -10.99 -13.05
N LEU A 223 16.88 -10.60 -12.36
CA LEU A 223 15.86 -9.72 -12.92
C LEU A 223 16.47 -8.38 -13.32
N VAL A 224 16.15 -7.89 -14.52
CA VAL A 224 16.65 -6.62 -15.04
C VAL A 224 15.62 -5.94 -15.94
N GLU A 225 15.60 -4.61 -15.90
CA GLU A 225 14.85 -3.77 -16.84
C GLU A 225 15.86 -3.14 -17.82
N GLU A 226 16.09 -3.81 -18.96
CA GLU A 226 17.11 -3.39 -19.96
C GLU A 226 16.82 -1.99 -20.52
N ASP A 227 15.57 -1.60 -20.63
CA ASP A 227 15.13 -0.28 -21.09
C ASP A 227 15.28 0.81 -20.02
N ARG A 228 15.74 0.48 -18.81
CA ARG A 228 15.91 1.40 -17.67
C ARG A 228 17.36 1.59 -17.22
N LEU A 229 18.34 1.04 -17.94
CA LEU A 229 19.75 1.13 -17.56
C LEU A 229 20.25 2.58 -17.53
N GLU A 230 19.93 3.37 -18.54
CA GLU A 230 20.30 4.79 -18.57
C GLU A 230 19.68 5.57 -17.40
N LEU A 231 18.44 5.27 -17.10
CA LEU A 231 17.73 5.89 -15.98
C LEU A 231 18.37 5.54 -14.63
N ALA A 232 18.80 4.29 -14.44
CA ALA A 232 19.51 3.88 -13.22
C ALA A 232 20.80 4.67 -13.03
N LEU A 233 21.57 4.91 -14.10
CA LEU A 233 22.77 5.78 -14.05
C LEU A 233 22.41 7.23 -13.73
N GLN A 234 21.34 7.76 -14.31
CA GLN A 234 20.84 9.10 -14.01
C GLN A 234 20.43 9.26 -12.54
N LEU A 235 19.80 8.25 -11.94
CA LEU A 235 19.45 8.26 -10.51
C LEU A 235 20.69 8.29 -9.61
N ILE A 236 21.72 7.51 -9.95
CA ILE A 236 23.01 7.53 -9.23
C ILE A 236 23.64 8.93 -9.30
N ASP A 237 23.66 9.54 -10.48
CA ASP A 237 24.23 10.87 -10.68
C ASP A 237 23.41 11.96 -9.95
N LYS A 238 22.08 11.88 -10.03
CA LYS A 238 21.18 12.78 -9.26
C LYS A 238 21.41 12.66 -7.76
N ALA A 239 21.56 11.43 -7.24
CA ALA A 239 21.85 11.19 -5.82
C ALA A 239 23.14 11.89 -5.39
N LYS A 240 24.22 11.72 -6.17
CA LYS A 240 25.51 12.39 -5.92
C LYS A 240 25.36 13.92 -5.90
N LYS A 241 24.64 14.48 -6.88
CA LYS A 241 24.40 15.93 -6.97
C LYS A 241 23.57 16.47 -5.82
N ALA A 242 22.61 15.68 -5.32
CA ALA A 242 21.78 16.03 -4.20
C ALA A 242 22.45 15.84 -2.84
N GLY A 243 23.64 15.21 -2.79
CA GLY A 243 24.31 14.86 -1.52
C GLY A 243 23.62 13.71 -0.76
N CYS A 244 22.82 12.91 -1.45
CA CYS A 244 22.15 11.74 -0.90
C CYS A 244 22.98 10.48 -1.17
N ASN A 245 23.18 9.65 -0.15
CA ASN A 245 23.86 8.37 -0.27
C ASN A 245 22.90 7.33 -0.86
N LEU A 246 22.99 7.05 -2.16
CA LEU A 246 22.29 5.93 -2.77
C LEU A 246 23.18 4.69 -2.62
N ILE A 247 22.78 3.77 -1.76
CA ILE A 247 23.58 2.60 -1.34
C ILE A 247 22.99 1.35 -1.98
N LEU A 248 23.79 0.69 -2.80
CA LEU A 248 23.46 -0.59 -3.44
C LEU A 248 24.07 -1.73 -2.64
N PRO A 249 23.45 -2.92 -2.58
CA PRO A 249 24.00 -4.06 -1.88
C PRO A 249 25.25 -4.58 -2.58
N ILE A 250 26.36 -4.76 -1.85
CA ILE A 250 27.64 -5.22 -2.44
C ILE A 250 27.65 -6.71 -2.76
N ASP A 251 26.85 -7.50 -2.06
CA ASP A 251 26.69 -8.94 -2.25
C ASP A 251 25.22 -9.39 -2.24
N SER A 252 24.97 -10.56 -2.82
CA SER A 252 23.65 -11.20 -2.83
C SER A 252 23.74 -12.67 -2.47
N ILE A 253 22.61 -13.20 -1.97
CA ILE A 253 22.31 -14.63 -2.01
C ILE A 253 21.81 -14.92 -3.42
N ILE A 254 22.58 -15.69 -4.18
CA ILE A 254 22.21 -16.11 -5.52
C ILE A 254 21.75 -17.57 -5.53
N ALA A 255 20.89 -17.89 -6.49
CA ALA A 255 20.32 -19.23 -6.70
C ALA A 255 20.50 -19.70 -8.14
N ASP A 256 20.56 -21.00 -8.35
CA ASP A 256 20.64 -21.63 -9.68
C ASP A 256 19.28 -21.62 -10.41
N LYS A 257 18.19 -21.44 -9.68
CA LYS A 257 16.81 -21.35 -10.19
C LYS A 257 15.91 -20.57 -9.23
N PHE A 258 14.77 -20.09 -9.73
CA PHE A 258 13.73 -19.47 -8.91
C PHE A 258 12.87 -20.54 -8.25
N ASP A 259 13.35 -21.12 -7.15
CA ASP A 259 12.69 -22.21 -6.44
C ASP A 259 13.10 -22.20 -4.96
N LYS A 260 12.15 -22.58 -4.08
CA LYS A 260 12.41 -22.66 -2.63
C LYS A 260 13.51 -23.68 -2.26
N ASP A 261 13.73 -24.69 -3.09
CA ASP A 261 14.71 -25.76 -2.88
C ASP A 261 16.00 -25.55 -3.72
N ALA A 262 16.15 -24.39 -4.39
CA ALA A 262 17.30 -24.04 -5.20
C ALA A 262 18.64 -24.15 -4.43
N ASP A 263 19.72 -24.46 -5.15
CA ASP A 263 21.08 -24.33 -4.59
C ASP A 263 21.42 -22.84 -4.46
N THR A 264 22.08 -22.50 -3.35
CA THR A 264 22.38 -21.09 -3.03
C THR A 264 23.84 -20.87 -2.68
N LYS A 265 24.34 -19.70 -3.01
CA LYS A 265 25.66 -19.21 -2.55
C LYS A 265 25.68 -17.70 -2.46
N VAL A 266 26.67 -17.14 -1.81
CA VAL A 266 26.94 -15.69 -1.79
C VAL A 266 27.75 -15.32 -3.03
N SER A 267 27.43 -14.19 -3.65
CA SER A 267 28.18 -13.64 -4.79
C SER A 267 28.30 -12.14 -4.66
N ASP A 268 29.42 -11.62 -5.15
CA ASP A 268 29.56 -10.22 -5.50
C ASP A 268 28.56 -9.85 -6.60
N ASN A 269 27.90 -8.70 -6.46
CA ASN A 269 26.84 -8.28 -7.37
C ASN A 269 27.31 -7.78 -8.73
N MET A 270 28.60 -7.47 -8.87
CA MET A 270 29.19 -7.12 -10.16
C MET A 270 29.64 -8.34 -10.98
N ASN A 271 29.65 -9.53 -10.38
CA ASN A 271 30.18 -10.76 -10.98
C ASN A 271 29.32 -12.00 -10.71
N ILE A 272 28.01 -11.91 -10.88
CA ILE A 272 27.10 -13.07 -10.76
C ILE A 272 27.29 -13.99 -11.97
N PRO A 273 27.52 -15.31 -11.79
CA PRO A 273 27.68 -16.27 -12.89
C PRO A 273 26.42 -16.38 -13.77
N ASP A 274 26.60 -16.65 -15.06
CA ASP A 274 25.56 -16.64 -16.10
C ASP A 274 24.35 -17.52 -15.81
N SER A 275 24.52 -18.64 -15.12
CA SER A 275 23.41 -19.57 -14.77
C SER A 275 22.79 -19.30 -13.40
N TRP A 276 23.19 -18.22 -12.71
CA TRP A 276 22.71 -17.87 -11.38
C TRP A 276 21.94 -16.57 -11.38
N MET A 277 21.04 -16.42 -10.41
CA MET A 277 20.24 -15.20 -10.23
C MET A 277 20.24 -14.76 -8.77
N GLY A 278 20.26 -13.47 -8.53
CA GLY A 278 20.15 -12.94 -7.18
C GLY A 278 18.70 -12.93 -6.69
N LEU A 279 18.48 -13.44 -5.47
CA LEU A 279 17.15 -13.56 -4.87
C LEU A 279 17.02 -12.92 -3.48
N ASP A 280 18.14 -12.55 -2.84
CA ASP A 280 18.15 -11.75 -1.60
C ASP A 280 19.45 -10.95 -1.51
N ILE A 281 19.48 -9.91 -0.68
CA ILE A 281 20.74 -9.23 -0.36
C ILE A 281 21.66 -10.15 0.44
N GLY A 282 22.96 -10.02 0.22
CA GLY A 282 23.96 -10.84 0.90
C GLY A 282 24.26 -10.40 2.33
N PRO A 283 25.06 -11.20 3.05
CA PRO A 283 25.34 -10.96 4.46
C PRO A 283 26.15 -9.68 4.72
N THR A 284 27.00 -9.27 3.79
CA THR A 284 27.81 -8.06 3.94
C THR A 284 26.95 -6.81 3.71
N ALA A 285 26.14 -6.81 2.66
CA ALA A 285 25.16 -5.75 2.38
C ALA A 285 24.15 -5.61 3.54
N THR A 286 23.68 -6.73 4.07
CA THR A 286 22.76 -6.75 5.22
C THR A 286 23.36 -6.03 6.43
N LYS A 287 24.63 -6.29 6.75
CA LYS A 287 25.32 -5.63 7.90
C LYS A 287 25.45 -4.13 7.67
N GLU A 288 25.79 -3.71 6.46
CA GLU A 288 25.89 -2.29 6.09
C GLU A 288 24.55 -1.60 6.23
N PHE A 289 23.49 -2.17 5.66
CA PHE A 289 22.13 -1.61 5.72
C PHE A 289 21.64 -1.50 7.16
N VAL A 290 21.84 -2.54 7.99
CA VAL A 290 21.53 -2.49 9.43
C VAL A 290 22.24 -1.35 10.13
N SER A 291 23.53 -1.11 9.82
CA SER A 291 24.28 -0.01 10.40
C SER A 291 23.68 1.35 10.08
N VAL A 292 23.27 1.55 8.81
CA VAL A 292 22.62 2.79 8.37
C VAL A 292 21.26 2.97 9.09
N ILE A 293 20.43 1.92 9.11
CA ILE A 293 19.09 1.94 9.74
C ILE A 293 19.19 2.28 11.23
N LYS A 294 20.12 1.65 11.97
CA LYS A 294 20.28 1.89 13.41
C LYS A 294 20.64 3.34 13.77
N ASN A 295 21.27 4.06 12.86
CA ASN A 295 21.64 5.47 13.04
C ASN A 295 20.57 6.46 12.55
N SER A 296 19.47 5.96 11.98
CA SER A 296 18.41 6.79 11.41
C SER A 296 17.45 7.30 12.48
N LYS A 297 16.87 8.50 12.24
CA LYS A 297 15.80 9.09 13.05
C LYS A 297 14.44 9.00 12.37
N THR A 298 14.44 8.98 11.05
CA THR A 298 13.24 8.72 10.24
C THR A 298 13.56 7.61 9.25
N ILE A 299 12.65 6.67 9.12
CA ILE A 299 12.79 5.51 8.23
C ILE A 299 11.51 5.36 7.42
N LEU A 300 11.66 5.33 6.09
CA LEU A 300 10.62 4.88 5.16
C LEU A 300 11.03 3.54 4.58
N TRP A 301 10.18 2.53 4.70
CA TRP A 301 10.45 1.24 4.04
C TRP A 301 9.36 0.90 3.04
N ASN A 302 9.75 0.69 1.77
CA ASN A 302 8.86 0.30 0.69
C ASN A 302 9.50 -0.73 -0.24
N GLY A 303 9.10 -1.97 -0.12
CA GLY A 303 9.53 -3.12 -0.90
C GLY A 303 10.57 -4.01 -0.21
N PRO A 304 10.45 -5.33 -0.35
CA PRO A 304 11.33 -6.31 0.28
C PRO A 304 12.73 -6.31 -0.35
N MET A 305 13.70 -6.83 0.41
CA MET A 305 15.10 -6.94 -0.03
C MET A 305 15.40 -8.20 -0.82
N GLY A 306 14.52 -9.19 -0.73
CA GLY A 306 14.62 -10.48 -1.41
C GLY A 306 13.25 -11.14 -1.54
N VAL A 307 13.22 -12.37 -2.03
CA VAL A 307 12.02 -13.20 -2.19
C VAL A 307 11.66 -13.83 -0.83
N PHE A 308 11.17 -12.98 0.08
CA PHE A 308 10.97 -13.34 1.50
C PHE A 308 9.89 -14.41 1.74
N GLU A 309 9.07 -14.71 0.74
CA GLU A 309 8.11 -15.82 0.75
C GLU A 309 8.81 -17.19 0.73
N MET A 310 10.06 -17.22 0.28
CA MET A 310 10.91 -18.41 0.30
C MET A 310 11.92 -18.33 1.42
N LYS A 311 11.88 -19.27 2.35
CA LYS A 311 12.72 -19.28 3.58
C LYS A 311 14.22 -19.09 3.34
N LYS A 312 14.74 -19.58 2.20
CA LYS A 312 16.17 -19.40 1.83
C LYS A 312 16.53 -17.95 1.48
N PHE A 313 15.55 -17.11 1.15
CA PHE A 313 15.73 -15.75 0.64
C PHE A 313 15.00 -14.69 1.47
N GLU A 314 14.60 -15.05 2.71
CA GLU A 314 13.89 -14.15 3.63
C GLU A 314 14.85 -13.34 4.52
N THR A 315 16.12 -13.75 4.64
CA THR A 315 17.03 -13.24 5.67
C THR A 315 17.28 -11.74 5.54
N GLY A 316 17.49 -11.24 4.34
CA GLY A 316 17.66 -9.81 4.09
C GLY A 316 16.45 -9.01 4.55
N THR A 317 15.27 -9.39 4.09
CA THR A 317 14.01 -8.70 4.44
C THR A 317 13.69 -8.81 5.93
N ARG A 318 13.87 -9.98 6.54
CA ARG A 318 13.66 -10.20 7.98
C ARG A 318 14.59 -9.33 8.83
N THR A 319 15.89 -9.28 8.45
CA THR A 319 16.87 -8.49 9.20
C THR A 319 16.62 -6.99 9.08
N MET A 320 16.11 -6.53 7.92
CA MET A 320 15.66 -5.13 7.79
C MET A 320 14.47 -4.84 8.72
N ALA A 321 13.47 -5.73 8.78
CA ALA A 321 12.33 -5.57 9.69
C ALA A 321 12.78 -5.48 11.15
N GLU A 322 13.70 -6.36 11.58
CA GLU A 322 14.28 -6.35 12.92
C GLU A 322 15.07 -5.08 13.22
N ALA A 323 15.89 -4.62 12.27
CA ALA A 323 16.69 -3.40 12.43
C ALA A 323 15.79 -2.16 12.53
N ILE A 324 14.74 -2.07 11.72
CA ILE A 324 13.77 -0.97 11.75
C ILE A 324 13.00 -0.99 13.07
N ALA A 325 12.51 -2.16 13.53
CA ALA A 325 11.84 -2.30 14.81
C ALA A 325 12.76 -1.89 15.99
N THR A 326 14.04 -2.27 15.94
CA THR A 326 15.04 -1.88 16.92
C THR A 326 15.28 -0.36 16.93
N ALA A 327 15.44 0.25 15.75
CA ALA A 327 15.60 1.69 15.62
C ALA A 327 14.38 2.45 16.14
N THR A 328 13.17 1.93 15.86
CA THR A 328 11.91 2.49 16.36
C THR A 328 11.84 2.42 17.90
N GLY A 329 12.21 1.29 18.50
CA GLY A 329 12.30 1.15 19.95
C GLY A 329 13.32 2.11 20.59
N ASN A 330 14.30 2.58 19.83
CA ASN A 330 15.29 3.58 20.24
C ASN A 330 14.87 5.04 19.86
N GLY A 331 13.62 5.26 19.49
CA GLY A 331 13.05 6.59 19.26
C GLY A 331 13.09 7.07 17.80
N ALA A 332 13.43 6.23 16.83
CA ALA A 332 13.26 6.57 15.42
C ALA A 332 11.77 6.47 15.02
N TYR A 333 11.36 7.31 14.08
CA TYR A 333 10.06 7.17 13.44
C TYR A 333 10.16 6.28 12.20
N SER A 334 9.31 5.26 12.11
CA SER A 334 9.32 4.30 10.99
C SER A 334 7.96 4.19 10.33
N LEU A 335 7.90 4.41 9.02
CA LEU A 335 6.73 4.21 8.17
C LEU A 335 6.98 3.06 7.20
N ILE A 336 6.12 2.05 7.27
CA ILE A 336 6.15 0.91 6.36
C ILE A 336 5.09 1.12 5.29
N GLY A 337 5.48 1.15 4.03
CA GLY A 337 4.59 1.37 2.89
C GLY A 337 4.65 0.25 1.86
N GLY A 338 3.51 -0.01 1.23
CA GLY A 338 3.38 -1.06 0.22
C GLY A 338 3.00 -2.43 0.78
N GLY A 339 2.21 -3.18 0.00
CA GLY A 339 1.62 -4.44 0.44
C GLY A 339 2.66 -5.49 0.84
N ASP A 340 3.74 -5.64 0.06
CA ASP A 340 4.77 -6.64 0.33
C ASP A 340 5.56 -6.33 1.60
N SER A 341 5.87 -5.05 1.86
CA SER A 341 6.55 -4.65 3.10
C SER A 341 5.66 -4.84 4.32
N ALA A 342 4.37 -4.49 4.22
CA ALA A 342 3.39 -4.73 5.28
C ALA A 342 3.25 -6.22 5.56
N SER A 343 3.16 -7.05 4.52
CA SER A 343 3.11 -8.51 4.64
C SER A 343 4.37 -9.07 5.30
N ALA A 344 5.56 -8.56 4.94
CA ALA A 344 6.83 -9.00 5.54
C ALA A 344 6.90 -8.65 7.04
N VAL A 345 6.53 -7.42 7.40
CA VAL A 345 6.52 -6.98 8.81
C VAL A 345 5.57 -7.84 9.65
N ALA A 346 4.37 -8.12 9.13
CA ALA A 346 3.39 -8.99 9.78
C ALA A 346 3.90 -10.45 9.89
N GLN A 347 4.43 -11.02 8.79
CA GLN A 347 4.97 -12.38 8.76
C GLN A 347 6.09 -12.57 9.79
N PHE A 348 6.93 -11.57 10.01
CA PHE A 348 8.06 -11.66 10.95
C PHE A 348 7.71 -11.18 12.38
N GLY A 349 6.46 -10.75 12.62
CA GLY A 349 5.99 -10.36 13.96
C GLY A 349 6.55 -9.02 14.45
N TYR A 350 6.75 -8.06 13.56
CA TYR A 350 7.23 -6.71 13.88
C TYR A 350 6.19 -5.61 13.63
N GLU A 351 4.95 -5.95 13.30
CA GLU A 351 3.89 -4.98 12.97
C GLU A 351 3.65 -3.97 14.10
N ASP A 352 3.59 -4.46 15.34
CA ASP A 352 3.40 -3.63 16.55
C ASP A 352 4.70 -2.97 17.06
N LYS A 353 5.82 -3.15 16.36
CA LYS A 353 7.15 -2.65 16.77
C LYS A 353 7.68 -1.56 15.85
N VAL A 354 6.90 -1.13 14.88
CA VAL A 354 7.15 -0.02 13.99
C VAL A 354 6.15 1.11 14.27
N SER A 355 6.46 2.34 13.86
CA SER A 355 5.58 3.48 14.19
C SER A 355 4.26 3.44 13.43
N TYR A 356 4.28 3.08 12.15
CA TYR A 356 3.07 2.97 11.34
C TYR A 356 3.25 2.02 10.15
N VAL A 357 2.23 1.17 9.92
CA VAL A 357 2.11 0.34 8.72
C VAL A 357 0.96 0.86 7.89
N SER A 358 1.28 1.47 6.73
CA SER A 358 0.28 2.05 5.86
C SER A 358 -0.48 1.01 5.06
N THR A 359 -1.78 1.21 4.97
CA THR A 359 -2.67 0.43 4.09
C THR A 359 -2.90 1.10 2.74
N GLY A 360 -2.31 2.28 2.55
CA GLY A 360 -2.54 3.14 1.39
C GLY A 360 -2.07 2.59 0.05
N GLY A 361 -1.13 1.64 0.06
CA GLY A 361 -0.62 1.03 -1.17
C GLY A 361 -0.21 2.06 -2.22
N GLY A 362 -0.90 2.07 -3.38
CA GLY A 362 -0.64 3.01 -4.47
C GLY A 362 -0.88 4.47 -4.10
N ALA A 363 -1.86 4.77 -3.24
CA ALA A 363 -2.13 6.15 -2.82
C ALA A 363 -0.97 6.74 -2.01
N LEU A 364 -0.38 5.95 -1.10
CA LEU A 364 0.80 6.38 -0.35
C LEU A 364 1.99 6.63 -1.29
N LEU A 365 2.20 5.75 -2.28
CA LEU A 365 3.27 5.91 -3.25
C LEU A 365 3.11 7.20 -4.06
N GLU A 366 1.91 7.46 -4.59
CA GLU A 366 1.62 8.68 -5.33
C GLU A 366 1.73 9.94 -4.47
N TYR A 367 1.39 9.85 -3.18
CA TYR A 367 1.63 10.95 -2.22
C TYR A 367 3.14 11.23 -2.06
N PHE A 368 3.97 10.18 -1.96
CA PHE A 368 5.44 10.31 -1.92
C PHE A 368 6.05 10.77 -3.25
N GLU A 369 5.39 10.56 -4.36
CA GLU A 369 5.76 11.14 -5.66
C GLU A 369 5.44 12.64 -5.75
N GLY A 370 4.78 13.22 -4.75
CA GLY A 370 4.36 14.61 -4.71
C GLY A 370 3.08 14.89 -5.50
N LYS A 371 2.32 13.86 -5.85
CA LYS A 371 1.04 14.00 -6.54
C LYS A 371 -0.07 14.39 -5.57
N GLU A 372 -0.96 15.25 -6.04
CA GLU A 372 -2.19 15.56 -5.34
C GLU A 372 -3.15 14.37 -5.46
N LEU A 373 -3.68 13.90 -4.33
CA LEU A 373 -4.62 12.79 -4.30
C LEU A 373 -6.05 13.30 -4.54
N PRO A 374 -6.75 12.89 -5.61
CA PRO A 374 -8.10 13.38 -5.93
C PRO A 374 -9.10 13.21 -4.81
N GLY A 375 -9.07 12.07 -4.09
CA GLY A 375 -9.97 11.82 -2.98
C GLY A 375 -9.72 12.68 -1.74
N VAL A 376 -8.49 13.20 -1.58
CA VAL A 376 -8.15 14.16 -0.51
C VAL A 376 -8.50 15.58 -0.95
N LYS A 377 -8.15 15.95 -2.18
CA LYS A 377 -8.46 17.25 -2.78
C LYS A 377 -9.95 17.56 -2.71
N ALA A 378 -10.77 16.60 -3.12
CA ALA A 378 -12.23 16.74 -3.15
C ALA A 378 -12.87 17.07 -1.78
N LEU A 379 -12.20 16.73 -0.67
CA LEU A 379 -12.66 17.08 0.68
C LEU A 379 -12.34 18.52 1.08
N ASN A 380 -11.32 19.13 0.46
CA ASN A 380 -10.83 20.47 0.79
C ASN A 380 -11.47 21.58 -0.08
N GLU A 381 -12.07 21.21 -1.19
CA GLU A 381 -12.83 22.08 -2.09
C GLU A 381 -14.31 22.17 -1.69
#